data_199ff5f2c8b0cf9ceabe7c83119bf14d
#
_entry.id   199ff5f2c8b0cf9ceabe7c83119bf14d
#
_cell.length_a   1.000
_cell.length_b   1.000
_cell.length_c   1.000
_cell.angle_alpha   90.00
_cell.angle_beta   90.00
_cell.angle_gamma   90.00
#
_symmetry.space_group_name_H-M   'P 1'
#
loop_
_entity.id
_entity.type
_entity.pdbx_description
1 polymer ?
#
loop_
_entity_poly.entity_id
_entity_poly.type
_entity_poly.pdbx_seq_one_letter_code
_entity_poly.pdbx_strand_id
1 'polypeptide(L)'
;MKKIVFLLAAVASVSFANAQKIQEKDVPASVKAGLQKQFPNAQNIKWEKEKGNYEAGFKVKQADYSVLVGASGNIMETEVPIANDALPASVKEYVSKHYPSKKIKEAAKITDAKGVLTYEAEVNGKDLIFDDSGKFLKEVKD
;
A
#
# COMPACT_ATOMS: atom_id res chain seq x y z
N MET A 1 -13.83 -2.70 -7.48
CA MET A 1 -13.14 -1.82 -6.49
C MET A 1 -12.05 -2.64 -5.86
N LYS A 2 -10.83 -2.27 -6.12
CA LYS A 2 -9.66 -2.98 -5.61
C LYS A 2 -9.47 -2.61 -4.14
N LYS A 3 -9.52 -3.60 -3.26
CA LYS A 3 -9.16 -3.40 -1.86
C LYS A 3 -7.64 -3.46 -1.80
N ILE A 4 -7.03 -2.32 -1.64
CA ILE A 4 -5.60 -2.25 -1.36
C ILE A 4 -5.44 -2.68 0.09
N VAL A 5 -4.79 -3.80 0.31
CA VAL A 5 -4.50 -4.31 1.64
C VAL A 5 -3.14 -3.78 2.06
N PHE A 6 -3.13 -2.85 3.00
CA PHE A 6 -1.89 -2.38 3.59
C PHE A 6 -1.24 -3.45 4.44
N LEU A 7 0.01 -3.65 4.17
CA LEU A 7 0.83 -4.60 4.87
C LEU A 7 1.48 -3.95 6.09
N LEU A 8 0.80 -4.00 7.22
CA LEU A 8 1.45 -3.76 8.50
C LEU A 8 2.42 -4.92 8.77
N ALA A 9 3.71 -4.63 8.72
CA ALA A 9 4.74 -5.53 9.19
C ALA A 9 4.68 -5.60 10.73
N ALA A 10 3.75 -6.38 11.26
CA ALA A 10 3.75 -6.82 12.65
C ALA A 10 3.25 -8.26 12.71
N VAL A 11 4.07 -9.08 13.28
CA VAL A 11 3.88 -10.52 13.52
C VAL A 11 2.55 -10.83 14.21
N ALA A 12 1.87 -11.83 13.66
CA ALA A 12 0.89 -12.72 14.30
C ALA A 12 -0.41 -12.11 14.84
N SER A 13 -1.40 -12.34 14.12
CA SER A 13 -2.74 -12.84 14.47
C SER A 13 -3.68 -12.48 13.34
N VAL A 14 -4.22 -13.48 12.68
CA VAL A 14 -5.28 -13.34 11.69
C VAL A 14 -6.52 -12.79 12.38
N SER A 15 -6.63 -11.49 12.42
CA SER A 15 -7.90 -10.83 12.70
C SER A 15 -8.26 -10.11 11.40
N PHE A 16 -9.32 -10.53 10.75
CA PHE A 16 -9.94 -9.78 9.67
C PHE A 16 -10.41 -8.43 10.26
N ALA A 17 -9.52 -7.46 10.28
CA ALA A 17 -9.89 -6.11 10.63
C ALA A 17 -10.54 -5.52 9.38
N ASN A 18 -11.86 -5.41 9.42
CA ASN A 18 -12.60 -4.71 8.39
C ASN A 18 -12.20 -3.24 8.40
N ALA A 19 -11.53 -2.78 7.34
CA ALA A 19 -11.34 -1.35 7.10
C ALA A 19 -12.72 -0.70 6.99
N GLN A 20 -12.99 0.29 7.82
CA GLN A 20 -14.26 0.99 7.85
C GLN A 20 -14.15 2.30 7.08
N LYS A 21 -14.98 2.46 6.04
CA LYS A 21 -15.12 3.74 5.34
C LYS A 21 -15.64 4.79 6.30
N ILE A 22 -14.98 5.93 6.34
CA ILE A 22 -15.36 7.07 7.16
C ILE A 22 -15.48 8.33 6.32
N GLN A 23 -16.26 9.30 6.82
CA GLN A 23 -16.37 10.60 6.17
C GLN A 23 -15.21 11.51 6.60
N GLU A 24 -14.83 12.44 5.74
CA GLU A 24 -13.74 13.38 6.03
C GLU A 24 -13.93 14.14 7.34
N LYS A 25 -15.17 14.48 7.68
CA LYS A 25 -15.50 15.17 8.94
C LYS A 25 -15.16 14.36 10.19
N ASP A 26 -15.10 13.02 10.06
CA ASP A 26 -14.82 12.09 11.15
C ASP A 26 -13.32 11.76 11.26
N VAL A 27 -12.51 12.29 10.34
CA VAL A 27 -11.05 12.14 10.37
C VAL A 27 -10.44 13.18 11.29
N PRO A 28 -9.58 12.80 12.26
CA PRO A 28 -8.93 13.75 13.15
C PRO A 28 -8.16 14.84 12.40
N ALA A 29 -8.17 16.06 12.93
CA ALA A 29 -7.46 17.19 12.33
C ALA A 29 -5.95 16.93 12.19
N SER A 30 -5.34 16.23 13.15
CA SER A 30 -3.93 15.82 13.11
C SER A 30 -3.62 14.91 11.91
N VAL A 31 -4.50 13.98 11.61
CA VAL A 31 -4.37 13.05 10.47
C VAL A 31 -4.46 13.81 9.15
N LYS A 32 -5.47 14.68 9.00
CA LYS A 32 -5.61 15.52 7.80
C LYS A 32 -4.41 16.45 7.61
N ALA A 33 -3.94 17.08 8.67
CA ALA A 33 -2.78 17.97 8.61
C ALA A 33 -1.49 17.21 8.23
N GLY A 34 -1.29 16.02 8.77
CA GLY A 34 -0.14 15.16 8.42
C GLY A 34 -0.14 14.78 6.96
N LEU A 35 -1.28 14.38 6.42
CA LEU A 35 -1.41 14.07 5.00
C LEU A 35 -1.18 15.32 4.13
N GLN A 36 -1.79 16.43 4.47
CA GLN A 36 -1.70 17.67 3.70
C GLN A 36 -0.27 18.23 3.66
N LYS A 37 0.50 18.05 4.73
CA LYS A 37 1.89 18.48 4.78
C LYS A 37 2.75 17.78 3.72
N GLN A 38 2.53 16.48 3.50
CA GLN A 38 3.30 15.70 2.54
C GLN A 38 2.66 15.71 1.14
N PHE A 39 1.35 15.79 1.07
CA PHE A 39 0.57 15.80 -0.17
C PHE A 39 -0.38 17.01 -0.23
N PRO A 40 0.16 18.23 -0.36
CA PRO A 40 -0.65 19.47 -0.27
C PRO A 40 -1.70 19.60 -1.38
N ASN A 41 -1.52 18.89 -2.49
CA ASN A 41 -2.43 18.92 -3.64
C ASN A 41 -3.41 17.73 -3.67
N ALA A 42 -3.42 16.87 -2.64
CA ALA A 42 -4.35 15.76 -2.58
C ALA A 42 -5.79 16.28 -2.47
N GLN A 43 -6.66 15.79 -3.35
CA GLN A 43 -8.07 16.17 -3.42
C GLN A 43 -8.95 14.92 -3.55
N ASN A 44 -10.23 15.06 -3.19
CA ASN A 44 -11.20 13.97 -3.27
C ASN A 44 -10.74 12.70 -2.54
N ILE A 45 -10.21 12.91 -1.34
CA ILE A 45 -9.61 11.84 -0.54
C ILE A 45 -10.72 10.92 -0.03
N LYS A 46 -10.55 9.63 -0.25
CA LYS A 46 -11.37 8.58 0.36
C LYS A 46 -10.66 8.09 1.61
N TRP A 47 -11.38 8.11 2.72
CA TRP A 47 -10.84 7.73 4.01
C TRP A 47 -11.39 6.40 4.50
N GLU A 48 -10.49 5.59 5.02
CA GLU A 48 -10.85 4.35 5.74
C GLU A 48 -10.13 4.34 7.09
N LYS A 49 -10.76 3.73 8.09
CA LYS A 49 -10.16 3.54 9.41
C LYS A 49 -9.86 2.07 9.60
N GLU A 50 -8.62 1.76 9.94
CA GLU A 50 -8.18 0.40 10.19
C GLU A 50 -7.20 0.36 11.37
N LYS A 51 -7.51 -0.46 12.37
CA LYS A 51 -6.63 -0.71 13.53
C LYS A 51 -6.09 0.57 14.20
N GLY A 52 -6.91 1.60 14.29
CA GLY A 52 -6.52 2.87 14.91
C GLY A 52 -5.76 3.83 14.00
N ASN A 53 -5.45 3.43 12.78
CA ASN A 53 -4.83 4.25 11.75
C ASN A 53 -5.85 4.66 10.69
N TYR A 54 -5.46 5.56 9.81
CA TYR A 54 -6.32 6.13 8.79
C TYR A 54 -5.66 5.96 7.43
N GLU A 55 -6.37 5.36 6.50
CA GLU A 55 -5.94 5.23 5.13
C GLU A 55 -6.57 6.32 4.28
N ALA A 56 -5.73 7.03 3.54
CA ALA A 56 -6.14 8.05 2.57
C ALA A 56 -5.88 7.56 1.15
N GLY A 57 -6.94 7.37 0.37
CA GLY A 57 -6.86 7.06 -1.05
C GLY A 57 -7.17 8.30 -1.89
N PHE A 58 -6.29 8.68 -2.81
CA PHE A 58 -6.45 9.82 -3.70
C PHE A 58 -5.68 9.65 -5.01
N LYS A 59 -6.00 10.46 -6.01
CA LYS A 59 -5.31 10.42 -7.29
C LYS A 59 -4.23 11.50 -7.41
N VAL A 60 -3.09 11.11 -7.91
CA VAL A 60 -2.03 12.02 -8.36
C VAL A 60 -1.74 11.67 -9.82
N LYS A 61 -1.98 12.61 -10.74
CA LYS A 61 -1.78 12.37 -12.19
C LYS A 61 -2.37 11.04 -12.68
N GLN A 62 -3.60 10.73 -12.25
CA GLN A 62 -4.35 9.51 -12.58
C GLN A 62 -3.85 8.22 -11.88
N ALA A 63 -2.76 8.25 -11.14
CA ALA A 63 -2.33 7.12 -10.31
C ALA A 63 -3.06 7.13 -8.96
N ASP A 64 -3.53 5.96 -8.52
CA ASP A 64 -4.23 5.80 -7.25
C ASP A 64 -3.22 5.62 -6.11
N TYR A 65 -2.93 6.70 -5.41
CA TYR A 65 -2.08 6.68 -4.21
C TYR A 65 -2.86 6.21 -3.01
N SER A 66 -2.19 5.48 -2.16
CA SER A 66 -2.71 5.10 -0.85
C SER A 66 -1.70 5.42 0.23
N VAL A 67 -2.14 6.12 1.27
CA VAL A 67 -1.27 6.59 2.35
C VAL A 67 -1.87 6.19 3.69
N LEU A 68 -1.09 5.45 4.49
CA LEU A 68 -1.46 5.11 5.85
C LEU A 68 -0.93 6.17 6.81
N VAL A 69 -1.84 6.79 7.56
CA VAL A 69 -1.54 7.87 8.49
C VAL A 69 -1.90 7.44 9.91
N GLY A 70 -0.96 7.56 10.81
CA GLY A 70 -1.20 7.31 12.24
C GLY A 70 -2.11 8.38 12.86
N ALA A 71 -2.73 8.08 13.99
CA ALA A 71 -3.65 8.98 14.68
C ALA A 71 -3.01 10.34 15.06
N SER A 72 -1.70 10.41 15.21
CA SER A 72 -0.93 11.65 15.47
C SER A 72 -0.61 12.43 14.20
N GLY A 73 -0.95 11.93 13.01
CA GLY A 73 -0.65 12.57 11.74
C GLY A 73 0.68 12.15 11.11
N ASN A 74 1.40 11.21 11.68
CA ASN A 74 2.62 10.66 11.09
C ASN A 74 2.29 9.76 9.90
N ILE A 75 2.99 9.94 8.79
CA ILE A 75 2.88 9.04 7.64
C ILE A 75 3.61 7.75 7.98
N MET A 76 2.88 6.65 7.95
CA MET A 76 3.40 5.32 8.26
C MET A 76 3.83 4.57 7.01
N GLU A 77 3.06 4.71 5.92
CA GLU A 77 3.30 4.01 4.68
C GLU A 77 2.69 4.77 3.51
N THR A 78 3.38 4.78 2.39
CA THR A 78 2.89 5.33 1.12
C THR A 78 3.00 4.27 0.05
N GLU A 79 1.90 3.96 -0.60
CA GLU A 79 1.82 3.02 -1.71
C GLU A 79 1.48 3.75 -3.00
N VAL A 80 2.28 3.50 -4.03
CA VAL A 80 2.15 4.10 -5.35
C VAL A 80 2.11 3.00 -6.39
N PRO A 81 1.06 2.92 -7.22
CA PRO A 81 1.05 1.95 -8.31
C PRO A 81 2.13 2.29 -9.33
N ILE A 82 2.79 1.24 -9.82
CA ILE A 82 3.80 1.34 -10.88
C ILE A 82 3.46 0.41 -12.04
N ALA A 83 4.03 0.67 -13.20
CA ALA A 83 3.97 -0.26 -14.31
C ALA A 83 4.72 -1.56 -13.96
N ASN A 84 4.23 -2.69 -14.45
CA ASN A 84 4.90 -3.99 -14.21
C ASN A 84 6.35 -3.98 -14.70
N ASP A 85 6.64 -3.24 -15.77
CA ASP A 85 8.00 -3.11 -16.31
C ASP A 85 8.94 -2.29 -15.42
N ALA A 86 8.40 -1.53 -14.48
CA ALA A 86 9.20 -0.79 -13.50
C ALA A 86 9.68 -1.65 -12.32
N LEU A 87 9.17 -2.88 -12.19
CA LEU A 87 9.66 -3.83 -11.21
C LEU A 87 11.09 -4.27 -11.51
N PRO A 88 11.92 -4.53 -10.49
CA PRO A 88 13.23 -5.15 -10.70
C PRO A 88 13.13 -6.47 -11.47
N ALA A 89 14.10 -6.77 -12.33
CA ALA A 89 14.10 -8.00 -13.12
C ALA A 89 13.99 -9.27 -12.27
N SER A 90 14.60 -9.28 -11.10
CA SER A 90 14.54 -10.38 -10.14
C SER A 90 13.13 -10.70 -9.64
N VAL A 91 12.24 -9.69 -9.56
CA VAL A 91 10.82 -9.90 -9.22
C VAL A 91 10.13 -10.71 -10.33
N LYS A 92 10.33 -10.32 -11.57
CA LYS A 92 9.75 -11.02 -12.73
C LYS A 92 10.27 -12.45 -12.85
N GLU A 93 11.56 -12.65 -12.59
CA GLU A 93 12.18 -13.99 -12.55
C GLU A 93 11.57 -14.86 -11.45
N TYR A 94 11.40 -14.31 -10.25
CA TYR A 94 10.77 -15.00 -9.14
C TYR A 94 9.34 -15.45 -9.49
N VAL A 95 8.54 -14.55 -10.05
CA VAL A 95 7.17 -14.86 -10.45
C VAL A 95 7.13 -15.95 -11.53
N SER A 96 7.99 -15.86 -12.54
CA SER A 96 8.07 -16.88 -13.60
C SER A 96 8.44 -18.25 -13.06
N LYS A 97 9.32 -18.30 -12.07
CA LYS A 97 9.79 -19.56 -11.48
C LYS A 97 8.78 -20.18 -10.52
N HIS A 98 8.15 -19.38 -9.67
CA HIS A 98 7.27 -19.87 -8.59
C HIS A 98 5.79 -19.87 -8.96
N TYR A 99 5.40 -19.10 -9.98
CA TYR A 99 4.02 -18.99 -10.48
C TYR A 99 3.99 -19.13 -12.01
N PRO A 100 4.43 -20.28 -12.54
CA PRO A 100 4.46 -20.50 -13.97
C PRO A 100 3.06 -20.31 -14.59
N SER A 101 3.01 -19.68 -15.76
CA SER A 101 1.77 -19.35 -16.49
C SER A 101 0.86 -18.32 -15.78
N LYS A 102 1.31 -17.69 -14.71
CA LYS A 102 0.60 -16.59 -14.06
C LYS A 102 1.25 -15.26 -14.41
N LYS A 103 0.41 -14.23 -14.55
CA LYS A 103 0.86 -12.86 -14.84
C LYS A 103 0.83 -12.03 -13.58
N ILE A 104 1.72 -11.05 -13.51
CA ILE A 104 1.62 -9.95 -12.55
C ILE A 104 0.44 -9.08 -12.98
N LYS A 105 -0.60 -9.05 -12.16
CA LYS A 105 -1.81 -8.28 -12.44
C LYS A 105 -1.60 -6.80 -12.17
N GLU A 106 -0.99 -6.49 -11.04
CA GLU A 106 -0.67 -5.14 -10.59
C GLU A 106 0.67 -5.12 -9.88
N ALA A 107 1.30 -3.95 -9.90
CA ALA A 107 2.54 -3.70 -9.19
C ALA A 107 2.45 -2.38 -8.44
N ALA A 108 3.10 -2.31 -7.29
CA ALA A 108 3.20 -1.11 -6.49
C ALA A 108 4.58 -0.96 -5.86
N LYS A 109 4.89 0.28 -5.53
CA LYS A 109 6.05 0.68 -4.75
C LYS A 109 5.57 1.16 -3.40
N ILE A 110 6.09 0.60 -2.34
CA ILE A 110 5.69 0.88 -0.97
C ILE A 110 6.88 1.50 -0.24
N THR A 111 6.66 2.65 0.42
CA THR A 111 7.67 3.30 1.25
C THR A 111 7.15 3.40 2.67
N ASP A 112 7.88 2.89 3.64
CA ASP A 112 7.50 2.95 5.05
C ASP A 112 7.88 4.29 5.72
N ALA A 113 7.56 4.44 7.01
CA ALA A 113 7.86 5.63 7.79
C ALA A 113 9.36 5.95 7.90
N LYS A 114 10.21 4.95 7.72
CA LYS A 114 11.68 5.09 7.77
C LYS A 114 12.30 5.35 6.40
N GLY A 115 11.48 5.40 5.35
CA GLY A 115 11.94 5.52 3.97
C GLY A 115 12.40 4.21 3.34
N VAL A 116 12.14 3.07 3.99
CA VAL A 116 12.47 1.75 3.43
C VAL A 116 11.51 1.44 2.30
N LEU A 117 12.08 1.07 1.16
CA LEU A 117 11.36 0.76 -0.06
C LEU A 117 11.15 -0.74 -0.21
N THR A 118 9.92 -1.12 -0.52
CA THR A 118 9.57 -2.47 -0.97
C THR A 118 8.75 -2.41 -2.25
N TYR A 119 8.72 -3.52 -2.97
CA TYR A 119 7.87 -3.69 -4.15
C TYR A 119 6.80 -4.74 -3.87
N GLU A 120 5.63 -4.50 -4.40
CA GLU A 120 4.52 -5.44 -4.37
C GLU A 120 4.18 -5.87 -5.79
N ALA A 121 3.94 -7.16 -5.96
CA ALA A 121 3.42 -7.72 -7.20
C ALA A 121 2.20 -8.60 -6.88
N GLU A 122 1.03 -8.23 -7.41
CA GLU A 122 -0.18 -9.05 -7.29
C GLU A 122 -0.14 -10.17 -8.33
N VAL A 123 -0.12 -11.42 -7.84
CA VAL A 123 -0.09 -12.62 -8.67
C VAL A 123 -1.07 -13.65 -8.13
N ASN A 124 -2.03 -14.05 -8.95
CA ASN A 124 -2.97 -15.12 -8.61
C ASN A 124 -3.75 -14.88 -7.29
N GLY A 125 -4.17 -13.63 -7.04
CA GLY A 125 -4.91 -13.24 -5.83
C GLY A 125 -4.08 -13.17 -4.56
N LYS A 126 -2.77 -13.00 -4.72
CA LYS A 126 -1.82 -12.85 -3.61
C LYS A 126 -0.90 -11.69 -3.88
N ASP A 127 -0.52 -11.01 -2.82
CA ASP A 127 0.47 -9.93 -2.87
C ASP A 127 1.84 -10.49 -2.48
N LEU A 128 2.77 -10.46 -3.42
CA LEU A 128 4.15 -10.87 -3.23
C LEU A 128 4.98 -9.64 -2.93
N ILE A 129 5.66 -9.63 -1.79
CA ILE A 129 6.45 -8.50 -1.34
C ILE A 129 7.94 -8.80 -1.51
N PHE A 130 8.66 -7.83 -2.06
CA PHE A 130 10.08 -7.89 -2.36
C PHE A 130 10.79 -6.67 -1.75
N ASP A 131 12.06 -6.82 -1.40
CA ASP A 131 12.87 -5.69 -0.98
C ASP A 131 13.25 -4.78 -2.18
N ASP A 132 13.98 -3.72 -1.91
CA ASP A 132 14.40 -2.74 -2.92
C ASP A 132 15.31 -3.33 -4.02
N SER A 133 16.00 -4.44 -3.73
CA SER A 133 16.79 -5.19 -4.70
C SER A 133 15.97 -6.21 -5.52
N GLY A 134 14.70 -6.39 -5.16
CA GLY A 134 13.81 -7.37 -5.79
C GLY A 134 13.94 -8.78 -5.21
N LYS A 135 14.48 -8.92 -4.00
CA LYS A 135 14.52 -10.20 -3.28
C LYS A 135 13.18 -10.44 -2.60
N PHE A 136 12.64 -11.65 -2.77
CA PHE A 136 11.38 -12.04 -2.14
C PHE A 136 11.46 -12.02 -0.60
N LEU A 137 10.48 -11.38 0.03
CA LEU A 137 10.35 -11.30 1.48
C LEU A 137 9.20 -12.14 2.01
N LYS A 138 8.02 -12.00 1.45
CA LYS A 138 6.81 -12.69 1.93
C LYS A 138 5.67 -12.66 0.92
N GLU A 139 4.71 -13.52 1.16
CA GLU A 139 3.43 -13.60 0.47
C GLU A 139 2.31 -13.21 1.44
N VAL A 140 1.37 -12.41 0.98
CA VAL A 140 0.16 -12.01 1.70
C VAL A 140 -1.05 -12.41 0.87
N LYS A 141 -2.05 -12.98 1.51
CA LYS A 141 -3.34 -13.23 0.87
C LYS A 141 -4.26 -12.04 1.11
N ASP A 142 -4.96 -11.63 0.07
CA ASP A 142 -6.07 -10.69 0.18
C ASP A 142 -7.19 -11.20 1.09
#